data_129786b076fe517726624f7a79b8042e
#
_entry.id   129786b076fe517726624f7a79b8042e
#
_cell.length_a   1.000
_cell.length_b   1.000
_cell.length_c   1.000
_cell.angle_alpha   90.00
_cell.angle_beta   90.00
_cell.angle_gamma   90.00
#
_symmetry.space_group_name_H-M   'P 1'
#
loop_
_entity.id
_entity.type
_entity.pdbx_description
1 polymer ?
#
loop_
_entity_poly.entity_id
_entity_poly.type
_entity_poly.pdbx_seq_one_letter_code
_entity_poly.pdbx_strand_id
1 'polypeptide(L)'
;METIQRNQVKRLGRMTQTFLSKPANLILVVFLVLLTFLTLYPLLVLIFETFTVHSGREARAVGLPRGSYTDYHFKRLLFTLDDGGAMGVTYSNSWIQFYGPLLNTLSVAFTSSAVAILFGGTVAWFITRSNLKYKKFISGVFVFPYIMPAWTLALFWQSFFKNEFIGTGTSNGILASVFGIYMPEWFVYGYFPISIVLGLHYAPFAYILIGGILRNMDANLEEAATVLKTSRMRLLRRITLPIIKPAALSTFLLVFASSISAYSVPVFLGSPVRYYMLSTKMKSLMDTYSGQAYIIAAVMIMFGIVILGINQKVTGSRKSYTTVTGKSSQVSLVDLRKWNRPVAIFLVILMLLIAVLPLITFAAESVIIKAGNYSLSNMTLDFWIGTNLTYLDQGDSTGILLSGKVWKALFYSLALAVTCAVVAGTSGMLVGYAVAKKRGTKMANAVNSLAFFPYLMPSLAFGAIYLAMSVRVSWLNGFVLLALIGSVKYLPFASRSGLNAMLQLSGEIEEAGQIVGIPWWKRMTRIIFPIQKSSLLSGYLLPLVSCMRELSLFVLLVPTSNTLLTTMLMQYSEKGWAQFGSAINLLIIIVVLLINYLVNKLTGASIDKGIGG
;
A
#
# COMPACT_ATOMS: atom_id res chain seq x y z
N MET A 1 19.51 -55.04 14.89
CA MET A 1 19.43 -53.66 14.37
C MET A 1 18.06 -53.29 13.81
N GLU A 2 17.43 -54.14 12.98
CA GLU A 2 16.11 -53.87 12.37
C GLU A 2 14.95 -53.67 13.37
N THR A 3 14.90 -54.41 14.47
CA THR A 3 13.86 -54.24 15.51
C THR A 3 13.97 -52.93 16.27
N ILE A 4 15.15 -52.42 16.47
CA ILE A 4 15.39 -51.10 17.13
C ILE A 4 14.97 -49.98 16.18
N GLN A 5 15.32 -50.07 14.90
CA GLN A 5 14.90 -49.11 13.87
C GLN A 5 13.36 -49.11 13.70
N ARG A 6 12.72 -50.27 13.66
CA ARG A 6 11.28 -50.40 13.55
C ARG A 6 10.53 -49.84 14.75
N ASN A 7 11.06 -49.99 15.95
CA ASN A 7 10.47 -49.38 17.16
C ASN A 7 10.68 -47.85 17.21
N GLN A 8 11.81 -47.34 16.73
CA GLN A 8 12.06 -45.91 16.61
C GLN A 8 11.13 -45.27 15.57
N VAL A 9 10.91 -45.89 14.41
CA VAL A 9 9.97 -45.43 13.39
C VAL A 9 8.52 -45.42 13.91
N LYS A 10 8.09 -46.49 14.62
CA LYS A 10 6.75 -46.52 15.25
C LYS A 10 6.59 -45.47 16.34
N ARG A 11 7.63 -45.16 17.13
CA ARG A 11 7.62 -44.12 18.16
C ARG A 11 7.55 -42.74 17.52
N LEU A 12 8.34 -42.48 16.48
CA LEU A 12 8.28 -41.25 15.70
C LEU A 12 6.89 -41.07 15.06
N GLY A 13 6.32 -42.12 14.46
CA GLY A 13 4.98 -42.07 13.87
C GLY A 13 3.89 -41.73 14.89
N ARG A 14 3.94 -42.31 16.11
CA ARG A 14 3.00 -41.93 17.19
C ARG A 14 3.21 -40.51 17.69
N MET A 15 4.45 -40.05 17.80
CA MET A 15 4.74 -38.65 18.19
C MET A 15 4.26 -37.64 17.15
N THR A 16 4.46 -37.91 15.87
CA THR A 16 3.94 -37.06 14.78
C THR A 16 2.41 -37.06 14.73
N GLN A 17 1.77 -38.21 14.93
CA GLN A 17 0.31 -38.31 14.98
C GLN A 17 -0.28 -37.53 16.16
N THR A 18 0.30 -37.65 17.37
CA THR A 18 -0.12 -36.87 18.55
C THR A 18 0.19 -35.38 18.42
N PHE A 19 1.23 -35.01 17.71
CA PHE A 19 1.54 -33.63 17.42
C PHE A 19 0.53 -33.01 16.44
N LEU A 20 0.22 -33.72 15.35
CA LEU A 20 -0.71 -33.26 14.30
C LEU A 20 -2.18 -33.36 14.73
N SER A 21 -2.53 -34.17 15.73
CA SER A 21 -3.92 -34.22 16.27
C SER A 21 -4.35 -32.92 16.93
N LYS A 22 -3.41 -32.05 17.33
CA LYS A 22 -3.70 -30.71 17.88
C LYS A 22 -3.95 -29.71 16.76
N PRO A 23 -5.14 -29.09 16.63
CA PRO A 23 -5.49 -28.21 15.51
C PRO A 23 -4.48 -27.07 15.28
N ALA A 24 -3.98 -26.43 16.33
CA ALA A 24 -2.99 -25.36 16.21
C ALA A 24 -1.67 -25.83 15.58
N ASN A 25 -1.22 -27.07 15.88
CA ASN A 25 -0.01 -27.61 15.28
C ASN A 25 -0.20 -27.96 13.81
N LEU A 26 -1.36 -28.59 13.49
CA LEU A 26 -1.71 -28.90 12.10
C LEU A 26 -1.75 -27.64 11.24
N ILE A 27 -2.43 -26.60 11.72
CA ILE A 27 -2.49 -25.31 11.04
C ILE A 27 -1.09 -24.72 10.84
N LEU A 28 -0.22 -24.75 11.86
CA LEU A 28 1.14 -24.24 11.73
C LEU A 28 1.96 -25.00 10.69
N VAL A 29 1.86 -26.33 10.64
CA VAL A 29 2.58 -27.15 9.64
C VAL A 29 2.07 -26.85 8.24
N VAL A 30 0.75 -26.85 8.03
CA VAL A 30 0.13 -26.57 6.74
C VAL A 30 0.54 -25.18 6.24
N PHE A 31 0.41 -24.15 7.09
CA PHE A 31 0.78 -22.78 6.69
C PHE A 31 2.29 -22.56 6.59
N LEU A 32 3.11 -23.28 7.34
CA LEU A 32 4.56 -23.25 7.15
C LEU A 32 4.95 -23.72 5.75
N VAL A 33 4.43 -24.85 5.32
CA VAL A 33 4.69 -25.40 3.97
C VAL A 33 4.11 -24.49 2.89
N LEU A 34 2.84 -24.11 3.05
CA LEU A 34 2.13 -23.28 2.06
C LEU A 34 2.80 -21.91 1.88
N LEU A 35 3.09 -21.22 2.98
CA LEU A 35 3.71 -19.89 2.92
C LEU A 35 5.17 -19.95 2.45
N THR A 36 5.91 -21.00 2.81
CA THR A 36 7.25 -21.22 2.25
C THR A 36 7.17 -21.36 0.73
N PHE A 37 6.23 -22.16 0.23
CA PHE A 37 6.03 -22.32 -1.20
C PHE A 37 5.54 -21.01 -1.87
N LEU A 38 4.60 -20.28 -1.27
CA LEU A 38 4.02 -19.07 -1.86
C LEU A 38 4.92 -17.82 -1.71
N THR A 39 5.92 -17.83 -0.84
CA THR A 39 6.78 -16.66 -0.62
C THR A 39 8.22 -16.89 -1.03
N LEU A 40 8.82 -18.01 -0.65
CA LEU A 40 10.24 -18.28 -0.91
C LEU A 40 10.46 -18.89 -2.30
N TYR A 41 9.60 -19.81 -2.75
CA TYR A 41 9.75 -20.40 -4.07
C TYR A 41 9.67 -19.38 -5.22
N PRO A 42 8.67 -18.47 -5.27
CA PRO A 42 8.64 -17.44 -6.29
C PRO A 42 9.86 -16.51 -6.25
N LEU A 43 10.40 -16.22 -5.05
CA LEU A 43 11.62 -15.43 -4.90
C LEU A 43 12.83 -16.15 -5.50
N LEU A 44 12.96 -17.46 -5.29
CA LEU A 44 14.01 -18.26 -5.92
C LEU A 44 13.86 -18.25 -7.45
N VAL A 45 12.63 -18.41 -7.96
CA VAL A 45 12.36 -18.29 -9.39
C VAL A 45 12.79 -16.93 -9.92
N LEU A 46 12.46 -15.82 -9.23
CA LEU A 46 12.91 -14.49 -9.62
C LEU A 46 14.44 -14.42 -9.76
N ILE A 47 15.18 -14.95 -8.77
CA ILE A 47 16.66 -14.97 -8.80
C ILE A 47 17.15 -15.76 -10.02
N PHE A 48 16.58 -16.92 -10.30
CA PHE A 48 16.94 -17.68 -11.51
C PHE A 48 16.65 -16.90 -12.79
N GLU A 49 15.52 -16.21 -12.86
CA GLU A 49 15.14 -15.42 -14.04
C GLU A 49 16.09 -14.23 -14.27
N THR A 50 16.79 -13.71 -13.26
CA THR A 50 17.83 -12.68 -13.46
C THR A 50 19.02 -13.17 -14.27
N PHE A 51 19.24 -14.48 -14.34
CA PHE A 51 20.34 -15.10 -15.09
C PHE A 51 19.90 -15.78 -16.38
N THR A 52 18.63 -15.67 -16.78
CA THR A 52 18.13 -16.36 -17.99
C THR A 52 17.82 -15.37 -19.11
N VAL A 53 17.96 -15.82 -20.36
CA VAL A 53 17.61 -15.07 -21.58
C VAL A 53 16.12 -15.24 -21.87
N HIS A 54 15.32 -14.15 -21.85
CA HIS A 54 13.87 -14.22 -21.98
C HIS A 54 13.34 -13.89 -23.37
N SER A 55 13.68 -12.73 -23.90
CA SER A 55 13.10 -12.23 -25.15
C SER A 55 13.97 -12.52 -26.37
N GLY A 56 13.38 -12.45 -27.57
CA GLY A 56 14.15 -12.54 -28.79
C GLY A 56 15.12 -11.37 -29.03
N ARG A 57 14.88 -10.21 -28.38
CA ARG A 57 15.80 -9.08 -28.36
C ARG A 57 17.01 -9.38 -27.47
N GLU A 58 16.78 -9.95 -26.30
CA GLU A 58 17.85 -10.39 -25.40
C GLU A 58 18.68 -11.49 -26.03
N ALA A 59 18.04 -12.51 -26.63
CA ALA A 59 18.72 -13.60 -27.32
C ALA A 59 19.65 -13.09 -28.42
N ARG A 60 19.20 -12.12 -29.21
CA ARG A 60 20.03 -11.49 -30.24
C ARG A 60 21.19 -10.66 -29.66
N ALA A 61 20.94 -9.93 -28.58
CA ALA A 61 21.95 -9.09 -27.95
C ALA A 61 23.04 -9.93 -27.24
N VAL A 62 22.65 -11.09 -26.68
CA VAL A 62 23.55 -11.99 -25.96
C VAL A 62 24.22 -13.01 -26.88
N GLY A 63 23.62 -13.30 -28.04
CA GLY A 63 24.07 -14.37 -28.97
C GLY A 63 23.76 -15.79 -28.46
N LEU A 64 22.83 -15.93 -27.48
CA LEU A 64 22.43 -17.20 -26.88
C LEU A 64 20.94 -17.46 -27.07
N PRO A 65 20.50 -18.74 -27.17
CA PRO A 65 19.09 -19.08 -27.26
C PRO A 65 18.32 -18.73 -25.99
N ARG A 66 16.99 -18.58 -26.11
CA ARG A 66 16.12 -18.35 -24.95
C ARG A 66 16.26 -19.48 -23.93
N GLY A 67 16.24 -19.12 -22.65
CA GLY A 67 16.39 -20.06 -21.54
C GLY A 67 17.85 -20.37 -21.15
N SER A 68 18.84 -19.89 -21.93
CA SER A 68 20.25 -20.03 -21.57
C SER A 68 20.62 -19.15 -20.40
N TYR A 69 21.60 -19.57 -19.61
CA TYR A 69 22.14 -18.77 -18.52
C TYR A 69 23.13 -17.71 -19.02
N THR A 70 23.05 -16.51 -18.45
CA THR A 70 23.90 -15.38 -18.80
C THR A 70 24.08 -14.41 -17.62
N ASP A 71 25.23 -13.76 -17.55
CA ASP A 71 25.47 -12.62 -16.64
C ASP A 71 25.29 -11.26 -17.35
N TYR A 72 24.90 -11.29 -18.62
CA TYR A 72 24.71 -10.12 -19.47
C TYR A 72 23.81 -9.06 -18.83
N HIS A 73 22.70 -9.47 -18.17
CA HIS A 73 21.75 -8.55 -17.56
C HIS A 73 22.39 -7.71 -16.45
N PHE A 74 23.25 -8.31 -15.62
CA PHE A 74 24.00 -7.62 -14.58
C PHE A 74 25.04 -6.68 -15.18
N LYS A 75 25.83 -7.16 -16.15
CA LYS A 75 26.85 -6.34 -16.82
C LYS A 75 26.21 -5.12 -17.47
N ARG A 76 25.15 -5.31 -18.24
CA ARG A 76 24.46 -4.23 -18.94
C ARG A 76 23.77 -3.25 -17.99
N LEU A 77 23.14 -3.72 -16.91
CA LEU A 77 22.43 -2.85 -15.98
C LEU A 77 23.38 -2.06 -15.08
N LEU A 78 24.47 -2.68 -14.62
CA LEU A 78 25.31 -2.11 -13.56
C LEU A 78 26.64 -1.52 -14.06
N PHE A 79 27.19 -2.03 -15.19
CA PHE A 79 28.56 -1.74 -15.60
C PHE A 79 28.73 -1.27 -17.04
N THR A 80 27.65 -1.08 -17.80
CA THR A 80 27.78 -0.67 -19.20
C THR A 80 27.83 0.85 -19.32
N LEU A 81 28.93 1.34 -19.87
CA LEU A 81 29.07 2.68 -20.39
C LEU A 81 28.49 2.69 -21.81
N ASP A 82 27.63 3.65 -22.14
CA ASP A 82 27.15 3.81 -23.52
C ASP A 82 28.32 4.35 -24.37
N ASP A 83 28.67 3.62 -25.42
CA ASP A 83 29.54 4.12 -26.48
C ASP A 83 28.77 5.23 -27.20
N GLY A 84 29.21 6.47 -27.01
CA GLY A 84 28.54 7.70 -27.37
C GLY A 84 27.63 7.61 -28.59
N GLY A 85 26.33 7.67 -28.35
CA GLY A 85 25.35 7.80 -29.43
C GLY A 85 25.58 9.08 -30.23
N ALA A 86 25.04 9.14 -31.44
CA ALA A 86 25.25 10.18 -32.46
C ALA A 86 25.06 11.65 -32.08
N MET A 87 24.83 11.97 -30.80
CA MET A 87 24.70 13.34 -30.28
C MET A 87 25.75 13.73 -29.22
N GLY A 88 26.80 12.95 -29.02
CA GLY A 88 27.93 13.36 -28.16
C GLY A 88 27.63 13.49 -26.66
N VAL A 89 26.49 13.03 -26.17
CA VAL A 89 26.12 13.03 -24.76
C VAL A 89 26.40 11.66 -24.18
N THR A 90 27.51 11.53 -23.48
CA THR A 90 27.96 10.29 -22.84
C THR A 90 27.22 10.07 -21.52
N TYR A 91 25.97 9.59 -21.60
CA TYR A 91 25.34 9.03 -20.40
C TYR A 91 25.59 7.52 -20.39
N SER A 92 26.16 7.02 -19.30
CA SER A 92 26.27 5.60 -19.05
C SER A 92 24.87 4.95 -19.10
N ASN A 93 24.68 3.89 -19.87
CA ASN A 93 23.41 3.15 -19.90
C ASN A 93 23.00 2.71 -18.48
N SER A 94 23.97 2.28 -17.66
CA SER A 94 23.74 1.93 -16.26
C SER A 94 23.23 3.11 -15.43
N TRP A 95 23.66 4.35 -15.72
CA TRP A 95 23.13 5.53 -15.05
C TRP A 95 21.67 5.76 -15.37
N ILE A 96 21.28 5.70 -16.64
CA ILE A 96 19.89 5.93 -17.08
C ILE A 96 18.96 4.80 -16.63
N GLN A 97 19.44 3.56 -16.64
CA GLN A 97 18.60 2.39 -16.37
C GLN A 97 18.52 2.05 -14.88
N PHE A 98 19.55 2.35 -14.09
CA PHE A 98 19.63 1.90 -12.71
C PHE A 98 20.01 2.99 -11.69
N TYR A 99 21.20 3.60 -11.82
CA TYR A 99 21.70 4.50 -10.75
C TYR A 99 20.90 5.78 -10.62
N GLY A 100 20.51 6.41 -11.73
CA GLY A 100 19.62 7.58 -11.72
C GLY A 100 18.26 7.26 -11.08
N PRO A 101 17.52 6.24 -11.58
CA PRO A 101 16.28 5.78 -10.93
C PRO A 101 16.43 5.36 -9.46
N LEU A 102 17.58 4.79 -9.08
CA LEU A 102 17.87 4.45 -7.68
C LEU A 102 17.97 5.69 -6.80
N LEU A 103 18.77 6.67 -7.21
CA LEU A 103 18.92 7.93 -6.47
C LEU A 103 17.59 8.71 -6.41
N ASN A 104 16.84 8.74 -7.50
CA ASN A 104 15.50 9.32 -7.54
C ASN A 104 14.56 8.63 -6.53
N THR A 105 14.60 7.31 -6.48
CA THR A 105 13.76 6.53 -5.54
C THR A 105 14.13 6.85 -4.09
N LEU A 106 15.40 6.85 -3.75
CA LEU A 106 15.87 7.10 -2.39
C LEU A 106 15.58 8.54 -1.95
N SER A 107 15.82 9.52 -2.82
CA SER A 107 15.57 10.93 -2.53
C SER A 107 14.07 11.22 -2.35
N VAL A 108 13.23 10.73 -3.24
CA VAL A 108 11.76 10.83 -3.11
C VAL A 108 11.27 10.14 -1.84
N ALA A 109 11.74 8.92 -1.56
CA ALA A 109 11.35 8.17 -0.36
C ALA A 109 11.72 8.90 0.92
N PHE A 110 12.91 9.51 0.96
CA PHE A 110 13.35 10.32 2.10
C PHE A 110 12.46 11.56 2.29
N THR A 111 12.27 12.33 1.23
CA THR A 111 11.50 13.59 1.29
C THR A 111 10.02 13.33 1.58
N SER A 112 9.39 12.35 0.94
CA SER A 112 8.00 12.00 1.22
C SER A 112 7.80 11.53 2.66
N SER A 113 8.76 10.77 3.21
CA SER A 113 8.71 10.34 4.62
C SER A 113 8.83 11.53 5.58
N ALA A 114 9.72 12.47 5.28
CA ALA A 114 9.85 13.70 6.07
C ALA A 114 8.56 14.53 6.03
N VAL A 115 7.98 14.74 4.84
CA VAL A 115 6.71 15.46 4.66
C VAL A 115 5.58 14.76 5.42
N ALA A 116 5.45 13.43 5.30
CA ALA A 116 4.42 12.66 5.98
C ALA A 116 4.49 12.81 7.50
N ILE A 117 5.70 12.74 8.07
CA ILE A 117 5.89 12.88 9.52
C ILE A 117 5.66 14.31 9.98
N LEU A 118 6.22 15.29 9.28
CA LEU A 118 6.05 16.68 9.64
C LEU A 118 4.58 17.10 9.60
N PHE A 119 3.88 16.77 8.52
CA PHE A 119 2.47 17.11 8.37
C PHE A 119 1.58 16.26 9.26
N GLY A 120 1.68 14.92 9.18
CA GLY A 120 0.88 13.99 9.98
C GLY A 120 1.15 14.10 11.48
N GLY A 121 2.41 14.26 11.88
CA GLY A 121 2.80 14.45 13.28
C GLY A 121 2.31 15.80 13.85
N THR A 122 2.35 16.86 13.06
CA THR A 122 1.83 18.17 13.46
C THR A 122 0.32 18.12 13.68
N VAL A 123 -0.43 17.54 12.73
CA VAL A 123 -1.89 17.37 12.89
C VAL A 123 -2.22 16.46 14.07
N ALA A 124 -1.45 15.36 14.27
CA ALA A 124 -1.60 14.48 15.41
C ALA A 124 -1.43 15.24 16.75
N TRP A 125 -0.43 16.11 16.82
CA TRP A 125 -0.20 16.92 18.03
C TRP A 125 -1.36 17.90 18.27
N PHE A 126 -1.81 18.64 17.26
CA PHE A 126 -2.94 19.56 17.40
C PHE A 126 -4.21 18.86 17.87
N ILE A 127 -4.51 17.68 17.31
CA ILE A 127 -5.74 16.95 17.67
C ILE A 127 -5.65 16.33 19.06
N THR A 128 -4.50 15.77 19.45
CA THR A 128 -4.37 15.03 20.71
C THR A 128 -3.99 15.89 21.90
N ARG A 129 -3.19 16.94 21.69
CA ARG A 129 -2.53 17.72 22.76
C ARG A 129 -2.94 19.18 22.85
N SER A 130 -3.88 19.66 22.03
CA SER A 130 -4.37 21.04 22.13
C SER A 130 -5.88 21.09 22.32
N ASN A 131 -6.43 22.26 22.65
CA ASN A 131 -7.87 22.52 22.70
C ASN A 131 -8.46 22.95 21.36
N LEU A 132 -7.85 22.51 20.23
CA LEU A 132 -8.25 22.88 18.86
C LEU A 132 -9.76 22.72 18.63
N LYS A 133 -10.39 23.67 17.95
CA LYS A 133 -11.78 23.55 17.51
C LYS A 133 -11.91 22.60 16.32
N TYR A 134 -13.09 22.02 16.14
CA TYR A 134 -13.42 21.13 15.01
C TYR A 134 -12.55 19.85 14.91
N LYS A 135 -11.95 19.36 16.01
CA LYS A 135 -11.08 18.16 16.05
C LYS A 135 -11.70 16.95 15.35
N LYS A 136 -12.98 16.65 15.63
CA LYS A 136 -13.69 15.49 15.05
C LYS A 136 -13.79 15.58 13.53
N PHE A 137 -14.08 16.77 13.01
CA PHE A 137 -14.15 17.00 11.56
C PHE A 137 -12.77 16.89 10.93
N ILE A 138 -11.77 17.59 11.48
CA ILE A 138 -10.39 17.56 10.97
C ILE A 138 -9.84 16.13 10.99
N SER A 139 -10.02 15.38 12.08
CA SER A 139 -9.57 13.99 12.20
C SER A 139 -10.24 13.08 11.15
N GLY A 140 -11.55 13.20 10.97
CA GLY A 140 -12.29 12.39 10.00
C GLY A 140 -11.87 12.66 8.54
N VAL A 141 -11.73 13.95 8.18
CA VAL A 141 -11.33 14.33 6.81
C VAL A 141 -9.85 14.05 6.57
N PHE A 142 -9.00 14.14 7.59
CA PHE A 142 -7.57 13.90 7.45
C PHE A 142 -7.21 12.47 7.03
N VAL A 143 -8.02 11.49 7.41
CA VAL A 143 -7.79 10.09 7.03
C VAL A 143 -8.23 9.81 5.57
N PHE A 144 -9.04 10.67 4.99
CA PHE A 144 -9.61 10.49 3.66
C PHE A 144 -8.56 10.27 2.53
N PRO A 145 -7.46 11.05 2.42
CA PRO A 145 -6.41 10.83 1.42
C PRO A 145 -5.75 9.44 1.48
N TYR A 146 -5.75 8.81 2.65
CA TYR A 146 -5.23 7.44 2.81
C TYR A 146 -6.24 6.38 2.36
N ILE A 147 -7.54 6.68 2.46
CA ILE A 147 -8.60 5.78 1.96
C ILE A 147 -8.64 5.80 0.44
N MET A 148 -8.44 6.97 -0.17
CA MET A 148 -8.37 7.08 -1.63
C MET A 148 -7.12 6.39 -2.19
N PRO A 149 -7.18 5.87 -3.44
CA PRO A 149 -5.99 5.42 -4.14
C PRO A 149 -4.92 6.52 -4.26
N ALA A 150 -3.63 6.16 -4.14
CA ALA A 150 -2.54 7.14 -4.19
C ALA A 150 -2.48 7.91 -5.52
N TRP A 151 -2.82 7.25 -6.64
CA TRP A 151 -2.85 7.92 -7.97
C TRP A 151 -3.92 9.00 -8.09
N THR A 152 -4.97 8.96 -7.29
CA THR A 152 -6.01 10.00 -7.28
C THR A 152 -5.41 11.37 -6.98
N LEU A 153 -4.53 11.47 -5.97
CA LEU A 153 -3.83 12.72 -5.67
C LEU A 153 -2.84 13.11 -6.78
N ALA A 154 -2.19 12.12 -7.43
CA ALA A 154 -1.28 12.38 -8.53
C ALA A 154 -2.01 12.90 -9.77
N LEU A 155 -3.10 12.26 -10.16
CA LEU A 155 -3.95 12.71 -11.27
C LEU A 155 -4.57 14.07 -10.98
N PHE A 156 -5.06 14.29 -9.75
CA PHE A 156 -5.53 15.61 -9.33
C PHE A 156 -4.44 16.67 -9.50
N TRP A 157 -3.23 16.41 -8.99
CA TRP A 157 -2.12 17.35 -9.11
C TRP A 157 -1.83 17.68 -10.57
N GLN A 158 -1.75 16.66 -11.42
CA GLN A 158 -1.55 16.83 -12.85
C GLN A 158 -2.69 17.62 -13.48
N SER A 159 -3.95 17.21 -13.32
CA SER A 159 -5.13 17.83 -13.92
C SER A 159 -5.35 19.26 -13.46
N PHE A 160 -4.98 19.59 -12.24
CA PHE A 160 -5.14 20.93 -11.70
C PHE A 160 -4.05 21.89 -12.14
N PHE A 161 -2.77 21.45 -12.16
CA PHE A 161 -1.60 22.31 -12.34
C PHE A 161 -0.94 22.23 -13.73
N LYS A 162 -1.26 21.22 -14.58
CA LYS A 162 -0.67 21.10 -15.93
C LYS A 162 -0.98 22.34 -16.79
N ASN A 163 -0.14 22.60 -17.79
CA ASN A 163 -0.37 23.60 -18.80
C ASN A 163 0.29 23.24 -20.13
N GLU A 164 -0.06 23.96 -21.20
CA GLU A 164 0.38 23.69 -22.58
C GLU A 164 1.89 23.91 -22.83
N PHE A 165 2.60 24.58 -21.90
CA PHE A 165 4.01 24.88 -22.05
C PHE A 165 4.94 23.81 -21.45
N ILE A 166 4.41 22.81 -20.74
CA ILE A 166 5.19 21.83 -19.97
C ILE A 166 4.77 20.38 -20.24
N GLY A 167 5.69 19.46 -19.99
CA GLY A 167 5.44 18.02 -20.15
C GLY A 167 5.11 17.66 -21.60
N THR A 168 3.96 17.05 -21.85
CA THR A 168 3.50 16.67 -23.19
C THR A 168 2.78 17.81 -23.95
N GLY A 169 2.52 18.94 -23.32
CA GLY A 169 1.94 20.14 -23.94
C GLY A 169 0.53 19.99 -24.53
N THR A 170 -0.26 19.02 -24.06
CA THR A 170 -1.52 18.66 -24.75
C THR A 170 -2.73 19.49 -24.37
N SER A 171 -2.79 20.03 -23.14
CA SER A 171 -3.93 20.83 -22.67
C SER A 171 -3.64 21.55 -21.35
N ASN A 172 -4.35 22.67 -21.12
CA ASN A 172 -4.29 23.39 -19.87
C ASN A 172 -5.10 22.67 -18.77
N GLY A 173 -4.59 22.69 -17.54
CA GLY A 173 -5.32 22.28 -16.35
C GLY A 173 -6.23 23.40 -15.81
N ILE A 174 -6.94 23.12 -14.73
CA ILE A 174 -7.91 24.07 -14.14
C ILE A 174 -7.25 25.40 -13.78
N LEU A 175 -6.06 25.38 -13.15
CA LEU A 175 -5.39 26.60 -12.70
C LEU A 175 -5.01 27.52 -13.87
N ALA A 176 -4.49 26.97 -14.95
CA ALA A 176 -4.13 27.72 -16.14
C ALA A 176 -5.37 28.18 -16.91
N SER A 177 -6.38 27.31 -17.08
CA SER A 177 -7.58 27.63 -17.87
C SER A 177 -8.53 28.62 -17.19
N VAL A 178 -8.72 28.52 -15.86
CA VAL A 178 -9.70 29.33 -15.13
C VAL A 178 -9.07 30.60 -14.57
N PHE A 179 -7.82 30.49 -14.06
CA PHE A 179 -7.17 31.59 -13.35
C PHE A 179 -6.02 32.23 -14.15
N GLY A 180 -5.64 31.66 -15.30
CA GLY A 180 -4.51 32.16 -16.10
C GLY A 180 -3.15 32.01 -15.44
N ILE A 181 -3.02 31.13 -14.44
CA ILE A 181 -1.77 30.93 -13.68
C ILE A 181 -1.07 29.70 -14.23
N TYR A 182 0.14 29.90 -14.77
CA TYR A 182 0.96 28.84 -15.35
C TYR A 182 2.07 28.43 -14.39
N MET A 183 2.02 27.18 -13.92
CA MET A 183 3.04 26.64 -13.03
C MET A 183 4.25 26.14 -13.81
N PRO A 184 5.48 26.26 -13.29
CA PRO A 184 6.68 25.73 -13.94
C PRO A 184 6.70 24.19 -13.89
N GLU A 185 7.45 23.58 -14.83
CA GLU A 185 7.50 22.10 -14.99
C GLU A 185 7.91 21.38 -13.70
N TRP A 186 8.92 21.88 -12.98
CA TRP A 186 9.39 21.25 -11.74
C TRP A 186 8.33 21.20 -10.63
N PHE A 187 7.33 22.08 -10.66
CA PHE A 187 6.23 22.10 -9.72
C PHE A 187 5.16 21.05 -10.09
N VAL A 188 4.93 20.83 -11.39
CA VAL A 188 3.86 19.94 -11.89
C VAL A 188 4.35 18.51 -12.05
N TYR A 189 5.60 18.33 -12.48
CA TYR A 189 6.19 17.03 -12.78
C TYR A 189 7.54 16.80 -12.09
N GLY A 190 7.92 15.53 -11.92
CA GLY A 190 9.22 15.13 -11.42
C GLY A 190 9.30 15.00 -9.90
N TYR A 191 10.48 15.29 -9.36
CA TYR A 191 10.83 15.05 -7.96
C TYR A 191 9.90 15.71 -6.95
N PHE A 192 9.62 16.99 -7.14
CA PHE A 192 8.87 17.79 -6.16
C PHE A 192 7.44 17.28 -5.96
N PRO A 193 6.59 17.19 -7.01
CA PRO A 193 5.22 16.75 -6.83
C PRO A 193 5.11 15.29 -6.39
N ILE A 194 5.98 14.40 -6.88
CA ILE A 194 5.99 13.00 -6.42
C ILE A 194 6.23 12.94 -4.91
N SER A 195 7.21 13.70 -4.42
CA SER A 195 7.55 13.73 -2.99
C SER A 195 6.42 14.29 -2.12
N ILE A 196 5.79 15.39 -2.57
CA ILE A 196 4.68 16.02 -1.85
C ILE A 196 3.43 15.14 -1.86
N VAL A 197 3.04 14.63 -3.01
CA VAL A 197 1.84 13.79 -3.16
C VAL A 197 1.95 12.50 -2.34
N LEU A 198 3.10 11.80 -2.40
CA LEU A 198 3.34 10.63 -1.54
C LEU A 198 3.36 11.00 -0.06
N GLY A 199 3.99 12.12 0.29
CA GLY A 199 4.02 12.62 1.66
C GLY A 199 2.63 12.91 2.21
N LEU A 200 1.77 13.58 1.44
CA LEU A 200 0.38 13.86 1.81
C LEU A 200 -0.47 12.57 1.88
N HIS A 201 -0.26 11.64 0.96
CA HIS A 201 -0.95 10.35 0.97
C HIS A 201 -0.63 9.52 2.22
N TYR A 202 0.64 9.51 2.67
CA TYR A 202 1.06 8.78 3.87
C TYR A 202 0.96 9.59 5.17
N ALA A 203 0.68 10.88 5.13
CA ALA A 203 0.53 11.71 6.33
C ALA A 203 -0.55 11.19 7.31
N PRO A 204 -1.72 10.67 6.87
CA PRO A 204 -2.68 10.06 7.79
C PRO A 204 -2.14 8.82 8.52
N PHE A 205 -1.28 8.05 7.89
CA PHE A 205 -0.62 6.92 8.53
C PHE A 205 0.33 7.40 9.65
N ALA A 206 1.11 8.45 9.39
CA ALA A 206 1.95 9.10 10.41
C ALA A 206 1.09 9.69 11.55
N TYR A 207 -0.03 10.31 11.22
CA TYR A 207 -1.01 10.82 12.18
C TYR A 207 -1.51 9.74 13.15
N ILE A 208 -1.89 8.57 12.63
CA ILE A 208 -2.43 7.47 13.44
C ILE A 208 -1.35 6.92 14.39
N LEU A 209 -0.13 6.65 13.88
CA LEU A 209 0.95 6.05 14.67
C LEU A 209 1.49 6.99 15.75
N ILE A 210 1.77 8.24 15.38
CA ILE A 210 2.30 9.26 16.30
C ILE A 210 1.19 9.69 17.26
N GLY A 211 -0.03 9.90 16.77
CA GLY A 211 -1.20 10.27 17.57
C GLY A 211 -1.56 9.23 18.61
N GLY A 212 -1.41 7.93 18.28
CA GLY A 212 -1.61 6.84 19.22
C GLY A 212 -0.68 6.94 20.45
N ILE A 213 0.59 7.29 20.23
CA ILE A 213 1.54 7.49 21.33
C ILE A 213 1.23 8.77 22.12
N LEU A 214 0.95 9.86 21.39
CA LEU A 214 0.58 11.11 22.03
C LEU A 214 -0.67 10.99 22.94
N ARG A 215 -1.67 10.19 22.54
CA ARG A 215 -2.87 9.93 23.37
C ARG A 215 -2.54 9.19 24.65
N ASN A 216 -1.60 8.24 24.59
CA ASN A 216 -1.25 7.37 25.73
C ASN A 216 -0.11 7.94 26.58
N MET A 217 0.39 9.14 26.29
CA MET A 217 1.43 9.79 27.08
C MET A 217 0.85 10.35 28.39
N ASP A 218 1.49 10.05 29.51
CA ASP A 218 1.04 10.48 30.85
C ASP A 218 1.03 12.02 30.96
N ALA A 219 -0.13 12.57 31.35
CA ALA A 219 -0.32 14.00 31.57
C ALA A 219 0.58 14.54 32.69
N ASN A 220 0.85 13.72 33.73
CA ASN A 220 1.62 14.12 34.90
C ASN A 220 3.03 14.61 34.51
N LEU A 221 3.63 14.08 33.44
CA LEU A 221 4.94 14.53 32.95
C LEU A 221 4.92 15.98 32.44
N GLU A 222 3.84 16.37 31.76
CA GLU A 222 3.65 17.72 31.24
C GLU A 222 3.21 18.69 32.35
N GLU A 223 2.37 18.24 33.27
CA GLU A 223 1.91 19.03 34.42
C GLU A 223 3.05 19.32 35.38
N ALA A 224 3.89 18.35 35.72
CA ALA A 224 5.08 18.55 36.52
C ALA A 224 6.04 19.59 35.89
N ALA A 225 6.25 19.51 34.56
CA ALA A 225 7.05 20.49 33.87
C ALA A 225 6.41 21.89 33.86
N THR A 226 5.08 21.97 33.81
CA THR A 226 4.33 23.23 33.88
C THR A 226 4.41 23.87 35.27
N VAL A 227 4.30 23.05 36.33
CA VAL A 227 4.49 23.50 37.74
C VAL A 227 5.88 24.08 37.93
N LEU A 228 6.90 23.48 37.31
CA LEU A 228 8.29 23.99 37.28
C LEU A 228 8.49 25.19 36.34
N LYS A 229 7.41 25.85 35.88
CA LYS A 229 7.43 27.02 34.97
C LYS A 229 8.28 26.82 33.69
N THR A 230 8.38 25.58 33.19
CA THR A 230 9.10 25.27 31.97
C THR A 230 8.38 25.85 30.75
N SER A 231 9.12 26.53 29.86
CA SER A 231 8.54 27.08 28.64
C SER A 231 8.01 25.96 27.72
N ARG A 232 6.88 26.20 27.02
CA ARG A 232 6.21 25.24 26.13
C ARG A 232 7.16 24.63 25.06
N MET A 233 8.06 25.42 24.50
CA MET A 233 9.05 24.95 23.53
C MET A 233 10.07 24.01 24.18
N ARG A 234 10.47 24.28 25.40
CA ARG A 234 11.40 23.42 26.16
C ARG A 234 10.72 22.09 26.54
N LEU A 235 9.44 22.13 26.95
CA LEU A 235 8.62 20.95 27.19
C LEU A 235 8.51 20.09 25.92
N LEU A 236 8.16 20.70 24.77
CA LEU A 236 8.08 20.00 23.49
C LEU A 236 9.41 19.32 23.14
N ARG A 237 10.54 20.06 23.23
CA ARG A 237 11.86 19.53 22.83
C ARG A 237 12.44 18.50 23.80
N ARG A 238 12.20 18.65 25.12
CA ARG A 238 12.84 17.81 26.16
C ARG A 238 11.98 16.67 26.65
N ILE A 239 10.66 16.73 26.48
CA ILE A 239 9.73 15.70 26.97
C ILE A 239 8.97 15.08 25.79
N THR A 240 8.17 15.86 25.06
CA THR A 240 7.27 15.32 24.04
C THR A 240 8.04 14.70 22.87
N LEU A 241 8.98 15.41 22.26
CA LEU A 241 9.77 14.93 21.11
C LEU A 241 10.60 13.66 21.42
N PRO A 242 11.33 13.56 22.55
CA PRO A 242 12.04 12.32 22.91
C PRO A 242 11.11 11.11 23.08
N ILE A 243 9.93 11.30 23.66
CA ILE A 243 8.94 10.21 23.84
C ILE A 243 8.40 9.71 22.50
N ILE A 244 8.10 10.61 21.56
CA ILE A 244 7.58 10.24 20.24
C ILE A 244 8.68 9.82 19.24
N LYS A 245 9.95 10.14 19.50
CA LYS A 245 11.08 9.87 18.58
C LYS A 245 11.14 8.41 18.10
N PRO A 246 11.00 7.37 18.93
CA PRO A 246 11.02 5.98 18.45
C PRO A 246 9.85 5.67 17.50
N ALA A 247 8.67 6.25 17.75
CA ALA A 247 7.51 6.08 16.89
C ALA A 247 7.68 6.84 15.58
N ALA A 248 8.15 8.08 15.65
CA ALA A 248 8.44 8.89 14.47
C ALA A 248 9.47 8.20 13.57
N LEU A 249 10.53 7.62 14.16
CA LEU A 249 11.54 6.88 13.40
C LEU A 249 10.97 5.60 12.79
N SER A 250 10.18 4.82 13.52
CA SER A 250 9.49 3.64 12.98
C SER A 250 8.54 4.03 11.85
N THR A 251 7.77 5.10 12.03
CA THR A 251 6.86 5.63 11.00
C THR A 251 7.65 6.09 9.76
N PHE A 252 8.79 6.79 9.98
CA PHE A 252 9.68 7.18 8.88
C PHE A 252 10.11 5.98 8.04
N LEU A 253 10.60 4.93 8.68
CA LEU A 253 11.07 3.71 7.99
C LEU A 253 9.93 3.01 7.24
N LEU A 254 8.72 2.97 7.81
CA LEU A 254 7.57 2.37 7.14
C LEU A 254 7.10 3.19 5.93
N VAL A 255 7.03 4.52 6.06
CA VAL A 255 6.68 5.41 4.94
C VAL A 255 7.77 5.38 3.87
N PHE A 256 9.05 5.35 4.27
CA PHE A 256 10.19 5.24 3.37
C PHE A 256 10.12 3.95 2.54
N ALA A 257 9.86 2.80 3.17
CA ALA A 257 9.68 1.52 2.48
C ALA A 257 8.48 1.56 1.52
N SER A 258 7.36 2.16 1.95
CA SER A 258 6.16 2.31 1.12
C SER A 258 6.40 3.22 -0.08
N SER A 259 7.18 4.30 0.09
CA SER A 259 7.52 5.24 -0.99
C SER A 259 8.50 4.64 -2.01
N ILE A 260 9.48 3.82 -1.57
CA ILE A 260 10.31 3.02 -2.50
C ILE A 260 9.43 2.10 -3.37
N SER A 261 8.38 1.57 -2.77
CA SER A 261 7.45 0.63 -3.41
C SER A 261 6.43 1.30 -4.33
N ALA A 262 6.31 2.63 -4.25
CA ALA A 262 5.29 3.36 -4.99
C ALA A 262 5.55 3.32 -6.50
N TYR A 263 4.52 2.96 -7.26
CA TYR A 263 4.52 2.96 -8.72
C TYR A 263 3.53 3.97 -9.29
N SER A 264 2.31 3.99 -8.75
CA SER A 264 1.19 4.72 -9.33
C SER A 264 1.38 6.24 -9.35
N VAL A 265 2.01 6.84 -8.34
CA VAL A 265 2.29 8.28 -8.32
C VAL A 265 3.44 8.64 -9.26
N PRO A 266 4.60 7.95 -9.21
CA PRO A 266 5.70 8.20 -10.13
C PRO A 266 5.35 8.01 -11.62
N VAL A 267 4.46 7.10 -11.97
CA VAL A 267 4.10 6.90 -13.39
C VAL A 267 3.34 8.10 -13.95
N PHE A 268 2.45 8.72 -13.19
CA PHE A 268 1.68 9.87 -13.65
C PHE A 268 2.46 11.20 -13.59
N LEU A 269 3.28 11.39 -12.56
CA LEU A 269 3.98 12.65 -12.34
C LEU A 269 5.45 12.64 -12.78
N GLY A 270 6.04 11.48 -13.00
CA GLY A 270 7.45 11.35 -13.39
C GLY A 270 7.64 10.99 -14.86
N SER A 271 6.85 10.03 -15.38
CA SER A 271 7.04 9.53 -16.76
C SER A 271 6.93 10.61 -17.84
N PRO A 272 6.03 11.60 -17.75
CA PRO A 272 5.92 12.65 -18.76
C PRO A 272 7.21 13.46 -18.99
N VAL A 273 8.03 13.62 -17.95
CA VAL A 273 9.30 14.34 -17.99
C VAL A 273 10.52 13.41 -17.87
N ARG A 274 10.33 12.12 -18.10
CA ARG A 274 11.35 11.07 -18.02
C ARG A 274 12.06 10.97 -16.65
N TYR A 275 11.40 11.43 -15.60
CA TYR A 275 11.86 11.26 -14.22
C TYR A 275 11.44 9.88 -13.71
N TYR A 276 12.31 8.90 -13.87
CA TYR A 276 12.02 7.52 -13.48
C TYR A 276 12.50 7.20 -12.07
N MET A 277 11.68 6.46 -11.33
CA MET A 277 12.04 5.73 -10.13
C MET A 277 12.28 4.24 -10.46
N LEU A 278 12.85 3.46 -9.54
CA LEU A 278 13.08 2.02 -9.76
C LEU A 278 11.81 1.28 -10.18
N SER A 279 10.67 1.60 -9.57
CA SER A 279 9.39 0.96 -9.88
C SER A 279 8.92 1.24 -11.32
N THR A 280 8.96 2.49 -11.77
CA THR A 280 8.57 2.87 -13.13
C THR A 280 9.56 2.35 -14.17
N LYS A 281 10.86 2.35 -13.84
CA LYS A 281 11.90 1.80 -14.70
C LYS A 281 11.80 0.28 -14.83
N MET A 282 11.53 -0.41 -13.74
CA MET A 282 11.28 -1.86 -13.74
C MET A 282 10.13 -2.22 -14.69
N LYS A 283 8.99 -1.51 -14.62
CA LYS A 283 7.85 -1.75 -15.54
C LYS A 283 8.25 -1.52 -17.00
N SER A 284 8.95 -0.43 -17.29
CA SER A 284 9.42 -0.10 -18.64
C SER A 284 10.36 -1.16 -19.21
N LEU A 285 11.26 -1.72 -18.38
CA LEU A 285 12.18 -2.77 -18.81
C LEU A 285 11.53 -4.15 -18.93
N MET A 286 10.42 -4.40 -18.23
CA MET A 286 9.75 -5.72 -18.27
C MET A 286 9.33 -6.11 -19.68
N ASP A 287 8.92 -5.15 -20.49
CA ASP A 287 8.47 -5.38 -21.86
C ASP A 287 9.63 -5.50 -22.88
N THR A 288 10.85 -5.08 -22.49
CA THR A 288 12.00 -5.02 -23.42
C THR A 288 13.16 -5.91 -23.00
N TYR A 289 13.57 -5.85 -21.73
CA TYR A 289 14.71 -6.55 -21.14
C TYR A 289 14.32 -7.10 -19.77
N SER A 290 13.51 -8.16 -19.77
CA SER A 290 12.90 -8.72 -18.55
C SER A 290 13.94 -9.14 -17.50
N GLY A 291 15.11 -9.67 -17.90
CA GLY A 291 16.17 -10.02 -16.97
C GLY A 291 16.69 -8.82 -16.15
N GLN A 292 16.83 -7.65 -16.78
CA GLN A 292 17.20 -6.41 -16.06
C GLN A 292 16.09 -5.94 -15.12
N ALA A 293 14.82 -6.05 -15.55
CA ALA A 293 13.68 -5.72 -14.70
C ALA A 293 13.63 -6.61 -13.45
N TYR A 294 13.93 -7.90 -13.57
CA TYR A 294 14.01 -8.83 -12.43
C TYR A 294 15.15 -8.47 -11.46
N ILE A 295 16.30 -7.98 -11.95
CA ILE A 295 17.36 -7.47 -11.08
C ILE A 295 16.87 -6.27 -10.27
N ILE A 296 16.20 -5.31 -10.92
CA ILE A 296 15.62 -4.15 -10.20
C ILE A 296 14.60 -4.61 -9.16
N ALA A 297 13.74 -5.59 -9.50
CA ALA A 297 12.79 -6.16 -8.54
C ALA A 297 13.50 -6.78 -7.33
N ALA A 298 14.58 -7.55 -7.54
CA ALA A 298 15.37 -8.13 -6.47
C ALA A 298 16.01 -7.06 -5.57
N VAL A 299 16.54 -5.98 -6.15
CA VAL A 299 17.09 -4.84 -5.41
C VAL A 299 16.01 -4.15 -4.58
N MET A 300 14.82 -3.90 -5.13
CA MET A 300 13.70 -3.30 -4.40
C MET A 300 13.27 -4.18 -3.21
N ILE A 301 13.22 -5.50 -3.39
CA ILE A 301 12.90 -6.45 -2.31
C ILE A 301 13.98 -6.43 -1.23
N MET A 302 15.26 -6.40 -1.62
CA MET A 302 16.38 -6.28 -0.69
C MET A 302 16.27 -5.01 0.18
N PHE A 303 15.94 -3.86 -0.41
CA PHE A 303 15.67 -2.63 0.35
C PHE A 303 14.51 -2.82 1.35
N GLY A 304 13.41 -3.45 0.92
CA GLY A 304 12.28 -3.76 1.82
C GLY A 304 12.70 -4.59 3.03
N ILE A 305 13.48 -5.65 2.81
CA ILE A 305 13.99 -6.53 3.88
C ILE A 305 14.93 -5.78 4.82
N VAL A 306 15.87 -5.01 4.29
CA VAL A 306 16.84 -4.23 5.08
C VAL A 306 16.13 -3.20 5.95
N ILE A 307 15.20 -2.43 5.37
CA ILE A 307 14.45 -1.40 6.09
C ILE A 307 13.62 -2.02 7.21
N LEU A 308 12.99 -3.17 6.97
CA LEU A 308 12.27 -3.86 8.03
C LEU A 308 13.20 -4.35 9.14
N GLY A 309 14.33 -4.95 8.80
CA GLY A 309 15.33 -5.39 9.79
C GLY A 309 15.74 -4.23 10.70
N ILE A 310 15.98 -3.05 10.11
CA ILE A 310 16.26 -1.82 10.85
C ILE A 310 15.05 -1.43 11.72
N ASN A 311 13.83 -1.44 11.15
CA ASN A 311 12.62 -1.09 11.88
C ASN A 311 12.35 -2.02 13.07
N GLN A 312 12.58 -3.33 12.92
CA GLN A 312 12.45 -4.30 14.01
C GLN A 312 13.44 -4.04 15.14
N LYS A 313 14.70 -3.71 14.82
CA LYS A 313 15.71 -3.32 15.81
C LYS A 313 15.31 -2.05 16.56
N VAL A 314 14.84 -1.04 15.84
CA VAL A 314 14.38 0.24 16.41
C VAL A 314 13.16 0.03 17.33
N THR A 315 12.23 -0.83 16.93
CA THR A 315 11.00 -1.10 17.70
C THR A 315 11.24 -2.10 18.83
N GLY A 316 12.10 -3.11 18.61
CA GLY A 316 12.42 -4.16 19.60
C GLY A 316 13.25 -3.65 20.79
N SER A 317 13.97 -2.55 20.63
CA SER A 317 14.67 -1.88 21.73
C SER A 317 13.73 -1.13 22.69
N ARG A 318 12.42 -1.09 22.40
CA ARG A 318 11.42 -0.61 23.36
C ARG A 318 11.41 -1.54 24.57
N LYS A 319 12.13 -1.16 25.63
CA LYS A 319 11.75 -1.58 26.99
C LYS A 319 10.29 -1.21 27.12
N SER A 320 9.43 -2.21 27.38
CA SER A 320 8.03 -1.97 27.72
C SER A 320 8.03 -0.99 28.91
N TYR A 321 7.88 0.28 28.62
CA TYR A 321 7.40 1.20 29.64
C TYR A 321 5.93 0.84 29.80
N THR A 322 5.66 -0.23 30.54
CA THR A 322 4.38 -0.40 31.19
C THR A 322 4.27 0.80 32.13
N THR A 323 3.68 1.87 31.61
CA THR A 323 3.13 2.88 32.51
C THR A 323 2.17 2.11 33.39
N VAL A 324 2.49 2.01 34.65
CA VAL A 324 1.53 1.60 35.68
C VAL A 324 0.40 2.61 35.53
N THR A 325 -0.63 2.24 34.79
CA THR A 325 -1.80 3.08 34.56
C THR A 325 -2.59 3.16 35.88
N GLY A 326 -2.18 4.07 36.70
CA GLY A 326 -3.09 4.65 37.66
C GLY A 326 -4.23 5.33 36.89
N LYS A 327 -5.43 5.18 37.36
CA LYS A 327 -6.73 5.59 36.83
C LYS A 327 -6.92 7.10 36.48
N SER A 328 -5.94 7.83 35.95
CA SER A 328 -6.13 9.22 35.51
C SER A 328 -5.83 9.38 34.03
N SER A 329 -6.85 9.12 33.23
CA SER A 329 -6.85 9.41 31.79
C SER A 329 -7.08 10.91 31.47
N GLN A 330 -6.67 11.82 32.36
CA GLN A 330 -6.74 13.25 32.06
C GLN A 330 -5.60 13.62 31.14
N VAL A 331 -5.95 14.03 29.91
CA VAL A 331 -5.00 14.55 28.93
C VAL A 331 -4.82 16.04 29.20
N SER A 332 -3.63 16.46 29.59
CA SER A 332 -3.30 17.89 29.68
C SER A 332 -3.36 18.52 28.28
N LEU A 333 -4.31 19.43 28.06
CA LEU A 333 -4.50 20.09 26.78
C LEU A 333 -3.82 21.47 26.78
N VAL A 334 -2.99 21.70 25.77
CA VAL A 334 -2.39 23.01 25.52
C VAL A 334 -3.48 23.97 25.04
N ASP A 335 -3.70 25.05 25.76
CA ASP A 335 -4.60 26.12 25.35
C ASP A 335 -3.94 26.99 24.25
N LEU A 336 -4.54 26.99 23.06
CA LEU A 336 -4.09 27.77 21.90
C LEU A 336 -4.51 29.23 21.97
N ARG A 337 -5.36 29.62 22.93
CA ARG A 337 -5.87 31.00 23.12
C ARG A 337 -6.36 31.61 21.80
N LYS A 338 -5.86 32.80 21.42
CA LYS A 338 -6.22 33.52 20.20
C LYS A 338 -5.91 32.76 18.92
N TRP A 339 -4.98 31.80 18.91
CA TRP A 339 -4.59 31.00 17.74
C TRP A 339 -5.52 29.81 17.47
N ASN A 340 -6.44 29.48 18.38
CA ASN A 340 -7.32 28.30 18.23
C ASN A 340 -8.17 28.38 16.96
N ARG A 341 -8.86 29.50 16.73
CA ARG A 341 -9.71 29.68 15.53
C ARG A 341 -8.89 29.76 14.24
N PRO A 342 -7.84 30.61 14.10
CA PRO A 342 -7.04 30.67 12.89
C PRO A 342 -6.43 29.34 12.49
N VAL A 343 -5.85 28.60 13.43
CA VAL A 343 -5.24 27.27 13.16
C VAL A 343 -6.30 26.26 12.76
N ALA A 344 -7.47 26.26 13.44
CA ALA A 344 -8.56 25.35 13.09
C ALA A 344 -9.08 25.61 11.68
N ILE A 345 -9.32 26.89 11.30
CA ILE A 345 -9.77 27.29 9.97
C ILE A 345 -8.70 26.92 8.92
N PHE A 346 -7.44 27.22 9.16
CA PHE A 346 -6.35 26.85 8.26
C PHE A 346 -6.32 25.33 8.00
N LEU A 347 -6.39 24.51 9.06
CA LEU A 347 -6.40 23.06 8.91
C LEU A 347 -7.67 22.58 8.18
N VAL A 348 -8.83 23.16 8.45
CA VAL A 348 -10.07 22.81 7.73
C VAL A 348 -9.94 23.12 6.24
N ILE A 349 -9.46 24.30 5.88
CA ILE A 349 -9.24 24.67 4.47
C ILE A 349 -8.25 23.71 3.82
N LEU A 350 -7.13 23.45 4.48
CA LEU A 350 -6.11 22.52 3.98
C LEU A 350 -6.66 21.10 3.77
N MET A 351 -7.50 20.62 4.70
CA MET A 351 -8.16 19.32 4.55
C MET A 351 -9.15 19.30 3.37
N LEU A 352 -9.92 20.37 3.18
CA LEU A 352 -10.83 20.48 2.05
C LEU A 352 -10.08 20.51 0.72
N LEU A 353 -8.94 21.21 0.66
CA LEU A 353 -8.09 21.23 -0.53
C LEU A 353 -7.50 19.85 -0.86
N ILE A 354 -7.14 19.05 0.13
CA ILE A 354 -6.52 17.74 -0.09
C ILE A 354 -7.57 16.63 -0.33
N ALA A 355 -8.74 16.72 0.30
CA ALA A 355 -9.74 15.66 0.26
C ALA A 355 -10.89 15.94 -0.72
N VAL A 356 -11.37 17.19 -0.81
CA VAL A 356 -12.58 17.52 -1.59
C VAL A 356 -12.23 18.11 -2.95
N LEU A 357 -11.21 18.97 -3.04
CA LEU A 357 -10.83 19.58 -4.32
C LEU A 357 -10.46 18.54 -5.40
N PRO A 358 -9.78 17.42 -5.11
CA PRO A 358 -9.60 16.35 -6.11
C PRO A 358 -10.90 15.81 -6.69
N LEU A 359 -11.93 15.63 -5.87
CA LEU A 359 -13.23 15.13 -6.33
C LEU A 359 -13.91 16.14 -7.26
N ILE A 360 -13.87 17.43 -6.90
CA ILE A 360 -14.41 18.52 -7.72
C ILE A 360 -13.64 18.58 -9.06
N THR A 361 -12.32 18.46 -9.04
CA THR A 361 -11.49 18.45 -10.24
C THR A 361 -11.89 17.33 -11.20
N PHE A 362 -12.01 16.09 -10.72
CA PHE A 362 -12.43 14.97 -11.58
C PHE A 362 -13.86 15.10 -12.04
N ALA A 363 -14.76 15.63 -11.20
CA ALA A 363 -16.13 15.91 -11.61
C ALA A 363 -16.15 16.94 -12.76
N ALA A 364 -15.40 18.03 -12.65
CA ALA A 364 -15.28 19.03 -13.71
C ALA A 364 -14.65 18.47 -14.99
N GLU A 365 -13.55 17.70 -14.87
CA GLU A 365 -12.90 17.09 -16.04
C GLU A 365 -13.75 16.01 -16.72
N SER A 366 -14.58 15.29 -15.97
CA SER A 366 -15.42 14.23 -16.51
C SER A 366 -16.63 14.72 -17.29
N VAL A 367 -16.89 16.02 -17.27
CA VAL A 367 -18.06 16.62 -17.94
C VAL A 367 -17.70 17.65 -19.01
N ILE A 368 -16.44 17.74 -19.45
CA ILE A 368 -15.99 18.65 -20.51
C ILE A 368 -15.66 17.89 -21.81
N ILE A 369 -16.09 18.43 -22.97
CA ILE A 369 -15.79 17.83 -24.28
C ILE A 369 -14.31 18.03 -24.63
N LYS A 370 -13.87 19.30 -24.66
CA LYS A 370 -12.49 19.67 -24.97
C LYS A 370 -11.69 19.86 -23.68
N ALA A 371 -10.64 19.09 -23.51
CA ALA A 371 -9.75 19.21 -22.36
C ALA A 371 -9.17 20.63 -22.24
N GLY A 372 -9.18 21.17 -21.02
CA GLY A 372 -8.69 22.52 -20.74
C GLY A 372 -9.69 23.65 -20.99
N ASN A 373 -10.90 23.40 -21.46
CA ASN A 373 -11.95 24.40 -21.59
C ASN A 373 -13.09 24.12 -20.60
N TYR A 374 -13.20 24.91 -19.56
CA TYR A 374 -14.20 24.78 -18.49
C TYR A 374 -15.39 25.73 -18.65
N SER A 375 -15.66 26.21 -19.89
CA SER A 375 -16.86 27.01 -20.17
C SER A 375 -18.12 26.15 -20.12
N LEU A 376 -19.25 26.74 -19.73
CA LEU A 376 -20.55 26.06 -19.68
C LEU A 376 -20.97 25.48 -21.04
N SER A 377 -20.60 26.13 -22.16
CA SER A 377 -20.86 25.65 -23.51
C SER A 377 -20.10 24.40 -23.90
N ASN A 378 -19.05 24.05 -23.16
CA ASN A 378 -18.22 22.86 -23.37
C ASN A 378 -18.57 21.70 -22.41
N MET A 379 -19.60 21.87 -21.56
CA MET A 379 -20.03 20.84 -20.62
C MET A 379 -20.97 19.83 -21.25
N THR A 380 -20.77 18.56 -20.93
CA THR A 380 -21.62 17.44 -21.36
C THR A 380 -21.65 16.35 -20.28
N LEU A 381 -22.72 15.57 -20.24
CA LEU A 381 -22.79 14.33 -19.46
C LEU A 381 -22.52 13.06 -20.29
N ASP A 382 -22.11 13.22 -21.54
CA ASP A 382 -21.99 12.13 -22.49
C ASP A 382 -20.94 11.10 -22.07
N PHE A 383 -19.85 11.50 -21.40
CA PHE A 383 -18.87 10.56 -20.83
C PHE A 383 -19.49 9.63 -19.76
N TRP A 384 -20.62 10.04 -19.15
CA TRP A 384 -21.34 9.24 -18.16
C TRP A 384 -22.47 8.41 -18.76
N ILE A 385 -23.33 9.03 -19.59
CA ILE A 385 -24.61 8.47 -20.06
C ILE A 385 -24.81 8.58 -21.59
N GLY A 386 -23.81 9.03 -22.34
CA GLY A 386 -23.94 9.15 -23.80
C GLY A 386 -24.09 7.79 -24.49
N THR A 387 -24.98 7.71 -25.46
CA THR A 387 -25.27 6.47 -26.21
C THR A 387 -24.44 6.32 -27.49
N ASN A 388 -23.97 7.44 -28.08
CA ASN A 388 -23.13 7.45 -29.27
C ASN A 388 -22.07 8.55 -29.16
N LEU A 389 -20.84 8.17 -28.89
CA LEU A 389 -19.71 9.08 -28.65
C LEU A 389 -18.71 9.09 -29.82
N THR A 390 -19.15 8.73 -31.02
CA THR A 390 -18.29 8.67 -32.22
C THR A 390 -17.74 10.03 -32.64
N TYR A 391 -18.33 11.12 -32.17
CA TYR A 391 -17.88 12.50 -32.40
C TYR A 391 -16.75 12.95 -31.48
N LEU A 392 -16.43 12.16 -30.45
CA LEU A 392 -15.31 12.40 -29.56
C LEU A 392 -14.09 11.63 -30.08
N ASP A 393 -12.93 12.25 -30.10
CA ASP A 393 -11.65 11.61 -30.44
C ASP A 393 -11.16 10.58 -29.40
N GLN A 394 -12.07 10.09 -28.57
CA GLN A 394 -11.82 9.13 -27.50
C GLN A 394 -12.62 7.87 -27.80
N GLY A 395 -11.94 6.75 -27.95
CA GLY A 395 -12.42 5.55 -28.61
C GLY A 395 -13.44 4.66 -27.90
N ASP A 396 -14.15 5.10 -26.87
CA ASP A 396 -15.33 4.39 -26.36
C ASP A 396 -16.60 4.97 -27.00
N SER A 397 -17.44 4.07 -27.51
CA SER A 397 -18.69 4.44 -28.20
C SER A 397 -19.82 4.85 -27.27
N THR A 398 -19.69 4.58 -25.97
CA THR A 398 -20.74 4.85 -24.97
C THR A 398 -20.14 5.37 -23.66
N GLY A 399 -20.93 6.16 -22.93
CA GLY A 399 -20.57 6.64 -21.60
C GLY A 399 -20.36 5.52 -20.59
N ILE A 400 -19.60 5.79 -19.52
CA ILE A 400 -19.15 4.77 -18.58
C ILE A 400 -20.27 3.99 -17.90
N LEU A 401 -21.41 4.60 -17.64
CA LEU A 401 -22.57 3.95 -17.02
C LEU A 401 -23.35 3.03 -17.98
N LEU A 402 -23.20 3.24 -19.29
CA LEU A 402 -23.81 2.41 -20.32
C LEU A 402 -22.81 1.39 -20.91
N SER A 403 -21.51 1.55 -20.64
CA SER A 403 -20.46 0.68 -21.16
C SER A 403 -20.43 -0.68 -20.48
N GLY A 404 -20.76 -1.74 -21.22
CA GLY A 404 -20.62 -3.13 -20.74
C GLY A 404 -19.19 -3.48 -20.34
N LYS A 405 -18.17 -2.84 -20.94
CA LYS A 405 -16.76 -3.03 -20.58
C LYS A 405 -16.47 -2.53 -19.16
N VAL A 406 -17.01 -1.36 -18.79
CA VAL A 406 -16.82 -0.75 -17.47
C VAL A 406 -17.50 -1.59 -16.40
N TRP A 407 -18.74 -2.03 -16.65
CA TRP A 407 -19.45 -2.91 -15.71
C TRP A 407 -18.75 -4.27 -15.54
N LYS A 408 -18.27 -4.86 -16.63
CA LYS A 408 -17.48 -6.10 -16.58
C LYS A 408 -16.22 -5.89 -15.73
N ALA A 409 -15.49 -4.78 -15.93
CA ALA A 409 -14.30 -4.46 -15.14
C ALA A 409 -14.63 -4.21 -13.65
N LEU A 410 -15.75 -3.55 -13.35
CA LEU A 410 -16.23 -3.34 -11.98
C LEU A 410 -16.53 -4.67 -11.29
N PHE A 411 -17.36 -5.53 -11.92
CA PHE A 411 -17.70 -6.84 -11.34
C PHE A 411 -16.49 -7.73 -11.19
N TYR A 412 -15.57 -7.72 -12.15
CA TYR A 412 -14.31 -8.48 -12.07
C TYR A 412 -13.42 -7.99 -10.93
N SER A 413 -13.32 -6.66 -10.73
CA SER A 413 -12.60 -6.04 -9.60
C SER A 413 -13.23 -6.39 -8.26
N LEU A 414 -14.57 -6.33 -8.15
CA LEU A 414 -15.29 -6.69 -6.93
C LEU A 414 -15.15 -8.18 -6.62
N ALA A 415 -15.31 -9.06 -7.61
CA ALA A 415 -15.14 -10.51 -7.45
C ALA A 415 -13.73 -10.84 -6.97
N LEU A 416 -12.71 -10.20 -7.57
CA LEU A 416 -11.32 -10.36 -7.16
C LEU A 416 -11.11 -9.90 -5.71
N ALA A 417 -11.59 -8.71 -5.35
CA ALA A 417 -11.43 -8.15 -4.02
C ALA A 417 -12.12 -8.99 -2.95
N VAL A 418 -13.34 -9.48 -3.23
CA VAL A 418 -14.08 -10.39 -2.33
C VAL A 418 -13.35 -11.72 -2.18
N THR A 419 -12.86 -12.31 -3.27
CA THR A 419 -12.09 -13.55 -3.22
C THR A 419 -10.81 -13.39 -2.40
N CYS A 420 -10.04 -12.33 -2.66
CA CYS A 420 -8.84 -12.02 -1.87
C CYS A 420 -9.18 -11.80 -0.39
N ALA A 421 -10.25 -11.08 -0.09
CA ALA A 421 -10.68 -10.81 1.27
C ALA A 421 -11.07 -12.11 2.02
N VAL A 422 -11.84 -12.99 1.37
CA VAL A 422 -12.26 -14.26 1.97
C VAL A 422 -11.07 -15.18 2.20
N VAL A 423 -10.22 -15.37 1.20
CA VAL A 423 -9.05 -16.26 1.29
C VAL A 423 -8.03 -15.71 2.30
N ALA A 424 -7.64 -14.42 2.19
CA ALA A 424 -6.71 -13.81 3.13
C ALA A 424 -7.29 -13.73 4.55
N GLY A 425 -8.57 -13.36 4.70
CA GLY A 425 -9.26 -13.26 5.99
C GLY A 425 -9.32 -14.58 6.73
N THR A 426 -9.77 -15.64 6.05
CA THR A 426 -9.86 -16.97 6.62
C THR A 426 -8.48 -17.54 6.96
N SER A 427 -7.54 -17.47 6.01
CA SER A 427 -6.15 -17.91 6.22
C SER A 427 -5.48 -17.13 7.35
N GLY A 428 -5.67 -15.81 7.39
CA GLY A 428 -5.11 -14.93 8.43
C GLY A 428 -5.69 -15.21 9.82
N MET A 429 -6.99 -15.49 9.92
CA MET A 429 -7.63 -15.90 11.17
C MET A 429 -7.03 -17.24 11.68
N LEU A 430 -6.85 -18.22 10.81
CA LEU A 430 -6.26 -19.51 11.17
C LEU A 430 -4.79 -19.36 11.60
N VAL A 431 -4.00 -18.60 10.85
CA VAL A 431 -2.61 -18.29 11.20
C VAL A 431 -2.55 -17.56 12.54
N GLY A 432 -3.38 -16.52 12.74
CA GLY A 432 -3.45 -15.75 13.97
C GLY A 432 -3.79 -16.62 15.18
N TYR A 433 -4.79 -17.52 15.05
CA TYR A 433 -5.15 -18.50 16.07
C TYR A 433 -3.97 -19.39 16.44
N ALA A 434 -3.36 -20.04 15.45
CA ALA A 434 -2.30 -21.01 15.69
C ALA A 434 -1.03 -20.36 16.27
N VAL A 435 -0.67 -19.17 15.80
CA VAL A 435 0.45 -18.37 16.33
C VAL A 435 0.20 -17.93 17.76
N ALA A 436 -1.01 -17.48 18.10
CA ALA A 436 -1.37 -17.09 19.48
C ALA A 436 -1.27 -18.28 20.45
N LYS A 437 -1.83 -19.44 20.06
CA LYS A 437 -1.84 -20.66 20.88
C LYS A 437 -0.46 -21.29 21.09
N LYS A 438 0.47 -21.09 20.15
CA LYS A 438 1.84 -21.63 20.18
C LYS A 438 2.91 -20.54 20.29
N ARG A 439 2.54 -19.40 20.87
CA ARG A 439 3.42 -18.25 21.05
C ARG A 439 4.76 -18.68 21.70
N GLY A 440 5.88 -18.16 21.19
CA GLY A 440 7.24 -18.47 21.65
C GLY A 440 7.87 -19.72 21.04
N THR A 441 7.11 -20.57 20.33
CA THR A 441 7.71 -21.69 19.60
C THR A 441 8.38 -21.22 18.31
N LYS A 442 9.48 -21.89 17.90
CA LYS A 442 10.20 -21.59 16.64
C LYS A 442 9.27 -21.66 15.43
N MET A 443 8.38 -22.63 15.39
CA MET A 443 7.44 -22.83 14.29
C MET A 443 6.40 -21.70 14.20
N ALA A 444 5.82 -21.28 15.32
CA ALA A 444 4.88 -20.15 15.35
C ALA A 444 5.55 -18.85 14.92
N ASN A 445 6.80 -18.62 15.37
CA ASN A 445 7.58 -17.46 14.95
C ASN A 445 7.90 -17.50 13.45
N ALA A 446 8.25 -18.65 12.89
CA ALA A 446 8.50 -18.83 11.47
C ALA A 446 7.24 -18.54 10.63
N VAL A 447 6.10 -19.14 10.99
CA VAL A 447 4.81 -18.92 10.29
C VAL A 447 4.39 -17.44 10.38
N ASN A 448 4.52 -16.82 11.56
CA ASN A 448 4.22 -15.39 11.72
C ASN A 448 5.11 -14.50 10.85
N SER A 449 6.41 -14.82 10.75
CA SER A 449 7.35 -14.08 9.90
C SER A 449 7.04 -14.27 8.42
N LEU A 450 6.78 -15.51 7.98
CA LEU A 450 6.42 -15.81 6.60
C LEU A 450 5.06 -15.18 6.21
N ALA A 451 4.08 -15.19 7.10
CA ALA A 451 2.80 -14.54 6.86
C ALA A 451 2.93 -13.00 6.75
N PHE A 452 3.93 -12.40 7.40
CA PHE A 452 4.17 -10.96 7.33
C PHE A 452 5.08 -10.56 6.16
N PHE A 453 5.86 -11.49 5.62
CA PHE A 453 6.86 -11.24 4.59
C PHE A 453 6.32 -10.56 3.31
N PRO A 454 5.15 -10.92 2.75
CA PRO A 454 4.58 -10.26 1.57
C PRO A 454 4.32 -8.76 1.74
N TYR A 455 4.08 -8.29 2.97
CA TYR A 455 3.91 -6.86 3.25
C TYR A 455 5.16 -6.04 2.92
N LEU A 456 6.33 -6.65 3.08
CA LEU A 456 7.63 -6.01 2.94
C LEU A 456 8.06 -5.87 1.49
N MET A 457 7.50 -6.72 0.63
CA MET A 457 7.83 -6.70 -0.78
C MET A 457 7.09 -5.56 -1.47
N PRO A 458 7.78 -4.74 -2.28
CA PRO A 458 7.12 -3.77 -3.15
C PRO A 458 6.06 -4.44 -4.03
N SER A 459 4.85 -3.86 -4.12
CA SER A 459 3.73 -4.47 -4.83
C SER A 459 4.07 -4.83 -6.27
N LEU A 460 4.72 -3.93 -6.99
CA LEU A 460 5.11 -4.17 -8.39
C LEU A 460 6.16 -5.28 -8.50
N ALA A 461 7.18 -5.30 -7.63
CA ALA A 461 8.19 -6.35 -7.60
C ALA A 461 7.56 -7.71 -7.21
N PHE A 462 6.60 -7.71 -6.30
CA PHE A 462 5.84 -8.91 -5.94
C PHE A 462 5.00 -9.42 -7.13
N GLY A 463 4.41 -8.52 -7.92
CA GLY A 463 3.75 -8.86 -9.19
C GLY A 463 4.72 -9.51 -10.18
N ALA A 464 5.92 -8.96 -10.34
CA ALA A 464 6.95 -9.51 -11.24
C ALA A 464 7.39 -10.92 -10.86
N ILE A 465 7.53 -11.21 -9.54
CA ILE A 465 7.85 -12.57 -9.06
C ILE A 465 6.81 -13.58 -9.51
N TYR A 466 5.53 -13.25 -9.33
CA TYR A 466 4.45 -14.15 -9.72
C TYR A 466 4.25 -14.22 -11.24
N LEU A 467 4.61 -13.17 -11.97
CA LEU A 467 4.68 -13.22 -13.43
C LEU A 467 5.71 -14.25 -13.88
N ALA A 468 6.93 -14.20 -13.32
CA ALA A 468 7.97 -15.17 -13.59
C ALA A 468 7.53 -16.62 -13.27
N MET A 469 6.83 -16.79 -12.14
CA MET A 469 6.29 -18.10 -11.73
C MET A 469 5.19 -18.58 -12.68
N SER A 470 4.30 -17.71 -13.15
CA SER A 470 3.15 -18.08 -13.99
C SER A 470 3.58 -18.62 -15.36
N VAL A 471 4.74 -18.18 -15.89
CA VAL A 471 5.31 -18.72 -17.13
C VAL A 471 5.67 -20.21 -16.98
N ARG A 472 6.01 -20.66 -15.77
CA ARG A 472 6.40 -22.05 -15.50
C ARG A 472 5.24 -22.94 -15.06
N VAL A 473 4.12 -22.35 -14.62
CA VAL A 473 2.98 -23.05 -14.04
C VAL A 473 1.73 -22.72 -14.86
N SER A 474 1.42 -23.56 -15.84
CA SER A 474 0.39 -23.29 -16.88
C SER A 474 -1.03 -23.04 -16.36
N TRP A 475 -1.43 -23.65 -15.24
CA TRP A 475 -2.76 -23.43 -14.65
C TRP A 475 -2.85 -22.13 -13.82
N LEU A 476 -1.68 -21.54 -13.48
CA LEU A 476 -1.61 -20.32 -12.71
C LEU A 476 -1.66 -19.09 -13.64
N ASN A 477 -2.85 -18.75 -14.10
CA ASN A 477 -3.10 -17.65 -15.02
C ASN A 477 -4.41 -16.90 -14.70
N GLY A 478 -4.64 -15.78 -15.36
CA GLY A 478 -5.88 -15.02 -15.30
C GLY A 478 -6.35 -14.72 -13.87
N PHE A 479 -7.63 -14.98 -13.59
CA PHE A 479 -8.26 -14.70 -12.29
C PHE A 479 -7.61 -15.45 -11.12
N VAL A 480 -7.22 -16.72 -11.33
CA VAL A 480 -6.60 -17.55 -10.28
C VAL A 480 -5.28 -16.96 -9.82
N LEU A 481 -4.46 -16.51 -10.75
CA LEU A 481 -3.19 -15.84 -10.44
C LEU A 481 -3.42 -14.54 -9.66
N LEU A 482 -4.36 -13.70 -10.11
CA LEU A 482 -4.67 -12.45 -9.44
C LEU A 482 -5.23 -12.67 -8.03
N ALA A 483 -6.13 -13.65 -7.87
CA ALA A 483 -6.70 -14.01 -6.56
C ALA A 483 -5.64 -14.57 -5.60
N LEU A 484 -4.74 -15.42 -6.10
CA LEU A 484 -3.66 -15.98 -5.29
C LEU A 484 -2.71 -14.89 -4.81
N ILE A 485 -2.20 -14.07 -5.74
CA ILE A 485 -1.24 -13.02 -5.39
C ILE A 485 -1.84 -11.96 -4.46
N GLY A 486 -3.08 -11.53 -4.71
CA GLY A 486 -3.79 -10.60 -3.84
C GLY A 486 -4.02 -11.19 -2.45
N SER A 487 -4.43 -12.46 -2.36
CA SER A 487 -4.62 -13.13 -1.06
C SER A 487 -3.33 -13.22 -0.25
N VAL A 488 -2.22 -13.57 -0.89
CA VAL A 488 -0.91 -13.66 -0.23
C VAL A 488 -0.41 -12.26 0.17
N LYS A 489 -0.56 -11.26 -0.70
CA LYS A 489 -0.14 -9.87 -0.45
C LYS A 489 -0.85 -9.25 0.74
N TYR A 490 -2.14 -9.52 0.91
CA TYR A 490 -2.96 -8.93 1.98
C TYR A 490 -3.11 -9.83 3.22
N LEU A 491 -2.56 -11.05 3.21
CA LEU A 491 -2.53 -11.95 4.36
C LEU A 491 -1.95 -11.31 5.64
N PRO A 492 -0.93 -10.45 5.58
CA PRO A 492 -0.37 -9.79 6.76
C PRO A 492 -1.41 -8.99 7.57
N PHE A 493 -2.33 -8.28 6.92
CA PHE A 493 -3.38 -7.54 7.60
C PHE A 493 -4.34 -8.47 8.35
N ALA A 494 -4.76 -9.55 7.68
CA ALA A 494 -5.68 -10.53 8.24
C ALA A 494 -5.04 -11.34 9.38
N SER A 495 -3.78 -11.76 9.22
CA SER A 495 -3.06 -12.53 10.25
C SER A 495 -2.80 -11.71 11.51
N ARG A 496 -2.48 -10.40 11.37
CA ARG A 496 -2.34 -9.49 12.51
C ARG A 496 -3.66 -9.25 13.22
N SER A 497 -4.74 -9.04 12.48
CA SER A 497 -6.09 -8.90 13.04
C SER A 497 -6.50 -10.15 13.80
N GLY A 498 -6.30 -11.34 13.21
CA GLY A 498 -6.56 -12.63 13.84
C GLY A 498 -5.71 -12.86 15.09
N LEU A 499 -4.41 -12.55 15.05
CA LEU A 499 -3.50 -12.66 16.20
C LEU A 499 -3.95 -11.74 17.34
N ASN A 500 -4.26 -10.48 17.04
CA ASN A 500 -4.71 -9.51 18.05
C ASN A 500 -6.03 -9.94 18.68
N ALA A 501 -6.98 -10.45 17.88
CA ALA A 501 -8.25 -10.98 18.38
C ALA A 501 -8.03 -12.14 19.37
N MET A 502 -7.13 -13.06 19.04
CA MET A 502 -6.83 -14.21 19.90
C MET A 502 -6.08 -13.81 21.18
N LEU A 503 -5.22 -12.80 21.14
CA LEU A 503 -4.49 -12.33 22.32
C LEU A 503 -5.38 -11.56 23.30
N GLN A 504 -6.51 -11.01 22.84
CA GLN A 504 -7.51 -10.33 23.69
C GLN A 504 -8.49 -11.31 24.35
N LEU A 505 -8.55 -12.56 23.87
CA LEU A 505 -9.45 -13.58 24.41
C LEU A 505 -8.77 -14.31 25.57
N SER A 506 -9.49 -14.46 26.70
CA SER A 506 -9.01 -15.31 27.79
C SER A 506 -8.89 -16.77 27.33
N GLY A 507 -7.78 -17.43 27.68
CA GLY A 507 -7.54 -18.84 27.39
C GLY A 507 -8.60 -19.76 28.00
N GLU A 508 -9.14 -19.38 29.14
CA GLU A 508 -10.14 -20.15 29.92
C GLU A 508 -11.42 -20.44 29.13
N ILE A 509 -11.86 -19.51 28.27
CA ILE A 509 -13.07 -19.69 27.45
C ILE A 509 -12.91 -20.89 26.51
N GLU A 510 -11.75 -21.01 25.89
CA GLU A 510 -11.51 -22.14 24.98
C GLU A 510 -11.23 -23.44 25.72
N GLU A 511 -10.55 -23.38 26.86
CA GLU A 511 -10.30 -24.53 27.74
C GLU A 511 -11.59 -25.09 28.29
N ALA A 512 -12.52 -24.24 28.75
CA ALA A 512 -13.86 -24.66 29.15
C ALA A 512 -14.59 -25.40 28.03
N GLY A 513 -14.53 -24.88 26.80
CA GLY A 513 -15.09 -25.56 25.63
C GLY A 513 -14.42 -26.91 25.30
N GLN A 514 -13.13 -27.06 25.64
CA GLN A 514 -12.42 -28.35 25.49
C GLN A 514 -12.84 -29.37 26.53
N ILE A 515 -12.98 -28.95 27.78
CA ILE A 515 -13.41 -29.83 28.90
C ILE A 515 -14.79 -30.40 28.63
N VAL A 516 -15.71 -29.60 28.09
CA VAL A 516 -17.07 -30.04 27.71
C VAL A 516 -17.09 -30.87 26.41
N GLY A 517 -15.92 -31.11 25.78
CA GLY A 517 -15.81 -31.93 24.58
C GLY A 517 -16.30 -31.30 23.28
N ILE A 518 -16.44 -29.95 23.23
CA ILE A 518 -16.84 -29.25 22.00
C ILE A 518 -15.71 -29.33 20.95
N PRO A 519 -15.97 -29.86 19.73
CA PRO A 519 -14.94 -29.98 18.70
C PRO A 519 -14.42 -28.62 18.27
N TRP A 520 -13.14 -28.55 17.86
CA TRP A 520 -12.41 -27.31 17.57
C TRP A 520 -13.17 -26.36 16.64
N TRP A 521 -13.70 -26.87 15.54
CA TRP A 521 -14.37 -26.05 14.54
C TRP A 521 -15.67 -25.39 15.08
N LYS A 522 -16.41 -26.08 15.99
CA LYS A 522 -17.59 -25.53 16.68
C LYS A 522 -17.17 -24.45 17.69
N ARG A 523 -16.04 -24.64 18.41
CA ARG A 523 -15.49 -23.60 19.29
C ARG A 523 -15.12 -22.37 18.50
N MET A 524 -14.45 -22.55 17.35
CA MET A 524 -14.05 -21.43 16.48
C MET A 524 -15.25 -20.65 15.95
N THR A 525 -16.26 -21.33 15.41
CA THR A 525 -17.40 -20.68 14.73
C THR A 525 -18.48 -20.18 15.68
N ARG A 526 -18.75 -20.88 16.81
CA ARG A 526 -19.86 -20.55 17.71
C ARG A 526 -19.43 -19.82 19.00
N ILE A 527 -18.16 -19.84 19.35
CA ILE A 527 -17.65 -19.19 20.57
C ILE A 527 -16.69 -18.06 20.20
N ILE A 528 -15.55 -18.39 19.59
CA ILE A 528 -14.46 -17.45 19.35
C ILE A 528 -14.88 -16.37 18.34
N PHE A 529 -15.41 -16.78 17.18
CA PHE A 529 -15.79 -15.83 16.13
C PHE A 529 -16.86 -14.83 16.59
N PRO A 530 -17.97 -15.22 17.25
CA PRO A 530 -18.95 -14.25 17.72
C PRO A 530 -18.41 -13.28 18.77
N ILE A 531 -17.56 -13.74 19.70
CA ILE A 531 -16.97 -12.90 20.75
C ILE A 531 -16.02 -11.87 20.14
N GLN A 532 -15.19 -12.27 19.18
CA GLN A 532 -14.18 -11.43 18.55
C GLN A 532 -14.60 -10.91 17.16
N LYS A 533 -15.92 -10.86 16.90
CA LYS A 533 -16.50 -10.53 15.59
C LYS A 533 -15.91 -9.26 15.00
N SER A 534 -15.81 -8.17 15.76
CA SER A 534 -15.31 -6.89 15.26
C SER A 534 -13.84 -6.97 14.80
N SER A 535 -12.98 -7.55 15.62
CA SER A 535 -11.55 -7.71 15.31
C SER A 535 -11.33 -8.67 14.14
N LEU A 536 -12.05 -9.80 14.09
CA LEU A 536 -11.91 -10.77 13.02
C LEU A 536 -12.45 -10.26 11.69
N LEU A 537 -13.60 -9.57 11.68
CA LEU A 537 -14.14 -8.95 10.49
C LEU A 537 -13.21 -7.90 9.90
N SER A 538 -12.48 -7.14 10.72
CA SER A 538 -11.45 -6.22 10.23
C SER A 538 -10.39 -6.94 9.38
N GLY A 539 -10.08 -8.20 9.71
CA GLY A 539 -9.17 -9.05 8.95
C GLY A 539 -9.67 -9.42 7.54
N TYR A 540 -10.97 -9.38 7.27
CA TYR A 540 -11.54 -9.55 5.93
C TYR A 540 -11.65 -8.21 5.18
N LEU A 541 -11.96 -7.15 5.89
CA LEU A 541 -12.31 -5.86 5.30
C LEU A 541 -11.10 -5.05 4.86
N LEU A 542 -9.99 -5.11 5.62
CA LEU A 542 -8.75 -4.47 5.21
C LEU A 542 -8.21 -5.02 3.88
N PRO A 543 -8.13 -6.35 3.65
CA PRO A 543 -7.82 -6.91 2.34
C PRO A 543 -8.80 -6.47 1.24
N LEU A 544 -10.12 -6.44 1.52
CA LEU A 544 -11.15 -6.03 0.56
C LEU A 544 -10.89 -4.61 0.03
N VAL A 545 -10.79 -3.64 0.93
CA VAL A 545 -10.57 -2.23 0.56
C VAL A 545 -9.20 -2.05 -0.11
N SER A 546 -8.17 -2.75 0.39
CA SER A 546 -6.82 -2.64 -0.17
C SER A 546 -6.73 -3.21 -1.59
N CYS A 547 -7.41 -4.33 -1.86
CA CYS A 547 -7.45 -4.96 -3.19
C CYS A 547 -8.20 -4.07 -4.21
N MET A 548 -9.31 -3.45 -3.81
CA MET A 548 -10.10 -2.57 -4.69
C MET A 548 -9.33 -1.35 -5.20
N ARG A 549 -8.39 -0.85 -4.41
CA ARG A 549 -7.56 0.32 -4.74
C ARG A 549 -6.13 -0.03 -5.20
N GLU A 550 -5.87 -1.30 -5.52
CA GLU A 550 -4.54 -1.74 -5.92
C GLU A 550 -4.38 -1.66 -7.44
N LEU A 551 -3.35 -0.96 -7.88
CA LEU A 551 -2.91 -0.88 -9.27
C LEU A 551 -1.56 -1.59 -9.45
N SER A 552 -0.60 -1.25 -8.59
CA SER A 552 0.81 -1.62 -8.74
C SER A 552 1.04 -3.13 -8.76
N LEU A 553 0.26 -3.88 -7.96
CA LEU A 553 0.36 -5.33 -7.88
C LEU A 553 -0.11 -6.02 -9.16
N PHE A 554 -1.20 -5.50 -9.74
CA PHE A 554 -1.92 -6.17 -10.81
C PHE A 554 -1.52 -5.70 -12.20
N VAL A 555 -0.90 -4.52 -12.35
CA VAL A 555 -0.60 -3.90 -13.65
C VAL A 555 0.26 -4.77 -14.57
N LEU A 556 1.09 -5.67 -14.02
CA LEU A 556 1.90 -6.62 -14.79
C LEU A 556 1.17 -7.91 -15.15
N LEU A 557 0.08 -8.24 -14.46
CA LEU A 557 -0.53 -9.58 -14.46
C LEU A 557 -1.91 -9.60 -15.11
N VAL A 558 -2.57 -8.44 -15.22
CA VAL A 558 -3.92 -8.36 -15.77
C VAL A 558 -3.88 -8.55 -17.29
N PRO A 559 -4.56 -9.57 -17.82
CA PRO A 559 -4.67 -9.77 -19.26
C PRO A 559 -5.53 -8.67 -19.89
N THR A 560 -5.21 -8.32 -21.13
CA THR A 560 -5.95 -7.29 -21.89
C THR A 560 -7.43 -7.61 -22.11
N SER A 561 -7.80 -8.89 -22.06
CA SER A 561 -9.18 -9.36 -22.23
C SER A 561 -10.09 -9.14 -21.00
N ASN A 562 -9.52 -9.07 -19.79
CA ASN A 562 -10.27 -8.97 -18.53
C ASN A 562 -9.62 -7.91 -17.63
N THR A 563 -9.87 -6.63 -17.94
CA THR A 563 -9.32 -5.51 -17.21
C THR A 563 -9.98 -5.32 -15.84
N LEU A 564 -9.19 -4.86 -14.86
CA LEU A 564 -9.70 -4.30 -13.61
C LEU A 564 -10.01 -2.81 -13.80
N LEU A 565 -10.89 -2.23 -12.99
CA LEU A 565 -11.16 -0.77 -13.04
C LEU A 565 -9.88 0.07 -12.91
N THR A 566 -8.96 -0.35 -12.03
CA THR A 566 -7.69 0.34 -11.80
C THR A 566 -6.75 0.28 -13.00
N THR A 567 -6.68 -0.87 -13.68
CA THR A 567 -5.87 -1.03 -14.90
C THR A 567 -6.54 -0.39 -16.13
N MET A 568 -7.87 -0.33 -16.18
CA MET A 568 -8.63 0.42 -17.20
C MET A 568 -8.35 1.92 -17.10
N LEU A 569 -8.34 2.48 -15.88
CA LEU A 569 -7.94 3.87 -15.64
C LEU A 569 -6.54 4.16 -16.20
N MET A 570 -5.58 3.25 -15.93
CA MET A 570 -4.21 3.38 -16.41
C MET A 570 -4.16 3.37 -17.95
N GLN A 571 -4.87 2.43 -18.59
CA GLN A 571 -4.96 2.35 -20.06
C GLN A 571 -5.57 3.61 -20.68
N TYR A 572 -6.60 4.18 -20.06
CA TYR A 572 -7.23 5.41 -20.55
C TYR A 572 -6.30 6.62 -20.38
N SER A 573 -5.58 6.69 -19.27
CA SER A 573 -4.56 7.72 -19.07
C SER A 573 -3.41 7.61 -20.08
N GLU A 574 -2.94 6.40 -20.38
CA GLU A 574 -1.88 6.15 -21.39
C GLU A 574 -2.33 6.52 -22.82
N LYS A 575 -3.62 6.37 -23.12
CA LYS A 575 -4.22 6.76 -24.40
C LYS A 575 -4.54 8.27 -24.51
N GLY A 576 -4.36 9.01 -23.41
CA GLY A 576 -4.70 10.43 -23.35
C GLY A 576 -6.22 10.72 -23.21
N TRP A 577 -7.04 9.73 -22.86
CA TRP A 577 -8.49 9.86 -22.67
C TRP A 577 -8.80 10.40 -21.26
N ALA A 578 -8.45 11.65 -21.02
CA ALA A 578 -8.48 12.27 -19.70
C ALA A 578 -9.89 12.31 -19.10
N GLN A 579 -10.92 12.60 -19.91
CA GLN A 579 -12.31 12.74 -19.46
C GLN A 579 -12.89 11.38 -19.01
N PHE A 580 -12.74 10.34 -19.82
CA PHE A 580 -13.09 8.98 -19.43
C PHE A 580 -12.28 8.52 -18.22
N GLY A 581 -10.97 8.82 -18.18
CA GLY A 581 -10.09 8.52 -17.04
C GLY A 581 -10.61 9.17 -15.74
N SER A 582 -11.00 10.45 -15.80
CA SER A 582 -11.56 11.19 -14.66
C SER A 582 -12.90 10.62 -14.20
N ALA A 583 -13.78 10.24 -15.14
CA ALA A 583 -15.06 9.62 -14.82
C ALA A 583 -14.89 8.23 -14.15
N ILE A 584 -13.98 7.39 -14.67
CA ILE A 584 -13.66 6.08 -14.04
C ILE A 584 -12.98 6.27 -12.68
N ASN A 585 -12.10 7.25 -12.52
CA ASN A 585 -11.47 7.53 -11.23
C ASN A 585 -12.50 7.93 -10.17
N LEU A 586 -13.47 8.79 -10.52
CA LEU A 586 -14.59 9.09 -9.64
C LEU A 586 -15.41 7.84 -9.29
N LEU A 587 -15.71 6.99 -10.26
CA LEU A 587 -16.42 5.73 -10.01
C LEU A 587 -15.67 4.85 -9.02
N ILE A 588 -14.34 4.69 -9.18
CA ILE A 588 -13.48 3.95 -8.25
C ILE A 588 -13.56 4.55 -6.84
N ILE A 589 -13.44 5.88 -6.71
CA ILE A 589 -13.48 6.56 -5.42
C ILE A 589 -14.83 6.35 -4.74
N ILE A 590 -15.94 6.52 -5.47
CA ILE A 590 -17.30 6.32 -4.95
C ILE A 590 -17.47 4.88 -4.46
N VAL A 591 -17.04 3.89 -5.23
CA VAL A 591 -17.14 2.47 -4.86
C VAL A 591 -16.30 2.18 -3.61
N VAL A 592 -15.06 2.65 -3.55
CA VAL A 592 -14.16 2.45 -2.39
C VAL A 592 -14.73 3.10 -1.13
N LEU A 593 -15.27 4.32 -1.24
CA LEU A 593 -15.90 5.03 -0.12
C LEU A 593 -17.18 4.34 0.34
N LEU A 594 -18.01 3.88 -0.59
CA LEU A 594 -19.23 3.15 -0.27
C LEU A 594 -18.90 1.84 0.48
N ILE A 595 -17.93 1.08 -0.02
CA ILE A 595 -17.46 -0.14 0.64
C ILE A 595 -16.94 0.19 2.04
N ASN A 596 -16.09 1.22 2.18
CA ASN A 596 -15.55 1.62 3.47
C ASN A 596 -16.65 2.07 4.45
N TYR A 597 -17.64 2.82 3.97
CA TYR A 597 -18.79 3.24 4.77
C TYR A 597 -19.64 2.05 5.25
N LEU A 598 -19.97 1.13 4.33
CA LEU A 598 -20.75 -0.08 4.65
C LEU A 598 -19.99 -0.95 5.67
N VAL A 599 -18.69 -1.11 5.47
CA VAL A 599 -17.79 -1.81 6.38
C VAL A 599 -17.85 -1.20 7.78
N ASN A 600 -17.62 0.09 7.90
CA ASN A 600 -17.63 0.79 9.19
C ASN A 600 -18.99 0.67 9.89
N LYS A 601 -20.09 0.78 9.13
CA LYS A 601 -21.46 0.67 9.66
C LYS A 601 -21.80 -0.74 10.15
N LEU A 602 -21.38 -1.77 9.41
CA LEU A 602 -21.70 -3.18 9.73
C LEU A 602 -20.86 -3.74 10.87
N THR A 603 -19.62 -3.26 11.04
CA THR A 603 -18.66 -3.87 11.96
C THR A 603 -18.33 -3.01 13.17
N GLY A 604 -18.64 -1.72 13.13
CA GLY A 604 -18.15 -0.75 14.11
C GLY A 604 -16.61 -0.61 14.09
N ALA A 605 -15.96 -1.26 13.11
CA ALA A 605 -14.51 -1.20 12.92
C ALA A 605 -14.22 0.00 12.01
N SER A 606 -13.60 1.04 12.55
CA SER A 606 -13.02 2.11 11.73
C SER A 606 -11.57 1.78 11.39
N ILE A 607 -11.07 2.27 10.26
CA ILE A 607 -9.67 2.13 9.86
C ILE A 607 -8.72 2.66 10.95
N ASP A 608 -9.16 3.68 11.69
CA ASP A 608 -8.45 4.26 12.83
C ASP A 608 -8.22 3.25 13.97
N LYS A 609 -9.14 2.28 14.15
CA LYS A 609 -9.04 1.26 15.21
C LYS A 609 -8.26 0.02 14.77
N GLY A 610 -8.19 -0.25 13.45
CA GLY A 610 -7.52 -1.44 12.89
C GLY A 610 -6.01 -1.30 12.73
N ILE A 611 -5.48 -0.07 12.62
CA ILE A 611 -4.06 0.21 12.37
C ILE A 611 -3.29 0.53 13.66
N GLY A 612 -3.98 0.87 14.75
CA GLY A 612 -3.38 1.35 16.01
C GLY A 612 -3.86 0.65 17.27
N GLY A 613 -4.53 -0.50 17.14
CA GLY A 613 -4.95 -1.31 18.29
C GLY A 613 -3.85 -2.22 18.82
#